data_1bed69292fc4e729e57f0ce6e902af9e
#
_entry.id   1bed69292fc4e729e57f0ce6e902af9e
#
_cell.length_a   1.000
_cell.length_b   1.000
_cell.length_c   1.000
_cell.angle_alpha   90.00
_cell.angle_beta   90.00
_cell.angle_gamma   90.00
#
_symmetry.space_group_name_H-M   'P 1'
#
loop_
_entity.id
_entity.type
_entity.pdbx_description
1 polymer ?
#
loop_
_entity_poly.entity_id
_entity_poly.type
_entity_poly.pdbx_seq_one_letter_code
_entity_poly.pdbx_strand_id
1 'polypeptide(L)'
;MDRLWVRFLPEIRERVATLEAAAAAVTAKTLNEPGREAAQAAAHKLAGVLGTFNLTRGTDVARELELAFSSPSAPSASSGKHLASLAAELRAMIENRKSSD
;
A
#
# COMPACT_ATOMS: atom_id res chain seq x y z
N MET A 1 -14.44 -14.36 14.52
CA MET A 1 -14.84 -14.42 13.11
C MET A 1 -14.60 -13.06 12.44
N ASP A 2 -13.89 -13.06 11.33
CA ASP A 2 -13.46 -11.85 10.66
C ASP A 2 -14.31 -11.47 9.45
N ARG A 3 -15.60 -11.34 9.66
CA ARG A 3 -16.50 -10.96 8.57
C ARG A 3 -16.14 -9.60 7.98
N LEU A 4 -15.77 -8.65 8.83
CA LEU A 4 -15.38 -7.33 8.35
C LEU A 4 -14.11 -7.42 7.51
N TRP A 5 -13.14 -8.24 7.94
CA TRP A 5 -11.92 -8.43 7.17
C TRP A 5 -12.24 -8.97 5.77
N VAL A 6 -13.04 -10.05 5.70
CA VAL A 6 -13.42 -10.65 4.42
C VAL A 6 -14.16 -9.64 3.55
N ARG A 7 -15.02 -8.84 4.15
CA ARG A 7 -15.80 -7.84 3.44
C ARG A 7 -14.91 -6.76 2.82
N PHE A 8 -13.86 -6.33 3.55
CA PHE A 8 -12.97 -5.27 3.05
C PHE A 8 -11.82 -5.80 2.21
N LEU A 9 -11.59 -7.11 2.23
CA LEU A 9 -10.42 -7.71 1.57
C LEU A 9 -10.30 -7.36 0.08
N PRO A 10 -11.38 -7.38 -0.73
CA PRO A 10 -11.24 -6.99 -2.14
C PRO A 10 -10.72 -5.57 -2.31
N GLU A 11 -11.20 -4.61 -1.51
CA GLU A 11 -10.72 -3.23 -1.57
C GLU A 11 -9.29 -3.11 -1.09
N ILE A 12 -8.95 -3.85 -0.03
CA ILE A 12 -7.58 -3.87 0.50
C ILE A 12 -6.61 -4.37 -0.57
N ARG A 13 -6.96 -5.45 -1.24
CA ARG A 13 -6.16 -6.01 -2.32
C ARG A 13 -6.00 -5.04 -3.49
N GLU A 14 -7.06 -4.35 -3.83
CA GLU A 14 -7.03 -3.36 -4.92
C GLU A 14 -6.07 -2.22 -4.58
N ARG A 15 -6.10 -1.74 -3.35
CA ARG A 15 -5.21 -0.67 -2.92
C ARG A 15 -3.76 -1.10 -2.90
N VAL A 16 -3.49 -2.35 -2.48
CA VAL A 16 -2.13 -2.88 -2.55
C VAL A 16 -1.67 -2.96 -3.99
N ALA A 17 -2.54 -3.41 -4.91
CA ALA A 17 -2.21 -3.47 -6.33
C ALA A 17 -1.87 -2.08 -6.88
N THR A 18 -2.58 -1.04 -6.44
CA THR A 18 -2.29 0.34 -6.83
C THR A 18 -0.88 0.73 -6.39
N LEU A 19 -0.49 0.36 -5.16
CA LEU A 19 0.85 0.66 -4.65
C LEU A 19 1.93 -0.13 -5.38
N GLU A 20 1.66 -1.39 -5.69
CA GLU A 20 2.60 -2.22 -6.45
C GLU A 20 2.84 -1.62 -7.83
N ALA A 21 1.78 -1.21 -8.50
CA ALA A 21 1.88 -0.59 -9.82
C ALA A 21 2.63 0.75 -9.76
N ALA A 22 2.36 1.54 -8.72
CA ALA A 22 3.04 2.82 -8.54
C ALA A 22 4.54 2.64 -8.29
N ALA A 23 4.91 1.66 -7.48
CA ALA A 23 6.32 1.35 -7.22
C ALA A 23 7.03 0.94 -8.50
N ALA A 24 6.38 0.11 -9.32
CA ALA A 24 6.93 -0.30 -10.61
C ALA A 24 7.10 0.91 -11.54
N ALA A 25 6.13 1.83 -11.53
CA ALA A 25 6.21 3.04 -12.33
C ALA A 25 7.34 3.96 -11.88
N VAL A 26 7.62 4.02 -10.57
CA VAL A 26 8.75 4.79 -10.04
C VAL A 26 10.06 4.25 -10.62
N THR A 27 10.24 2.94 -10.57
CA THR A 27 11.44 2.30 -11.10
C THR A 27 11.58 2.55 -12.61
N ALA A 28 10.48 2.49 -13.35
CA ALA A 28 10.47 2.70 -14.79
C ALA A 28 10.48 4.18 -15.19
N LYS A 29 10.40 5.09 -14.21
CA LYS A 29 10.31 6.55 -14.43
C LYS A 29 9.08 6.93 -15.24
N THR A 30 7.96 6.23 -15.04
CA THR A 30 6.71 6.46 -15.75
C THR A 30 5.58 6.94 -14.86
N LEU A 31 5.85 7.13 -13.56
CA LEU A 31 4.82 7.58 -12.63
C LEU A 31 4.39 9.01 -12.97
N ASN A 32 3.11 9.18 -13.27
CA ASN A 32 2.54 10.51 -13.52
C ASN A 32 1.84 11.04 -12.27
N GLU A 33 1.39 12.28 -12.33
CA GLU A 33 0.76 12.92 -11.18
C GLU A 33 -0.52 12.21 -10.72
N PRO A 34 -1.46 11.84 -11.61
CA PRO A 34 -2.62 11.06 -11.17
C PRO A 34 -2.24 9.75 -10.51
N GLY A 35 -1.20 9.07 -11.00
CA GLY A 35 -0.71 7.83 -10.40
C GLY A 35 -0.14 8.05 -9.02
N ARG A 36 0.62 9.13 -8.84
CA ARG A 36 1.18 9.49 -7.53
C ARG A 36 0.06 9.77 -6.53
N GLU A 37 -0.93 10.55 -6.93
CA GLU A 37 -2.06 10.87 -6.06
C GLU A 37 -2.87 9.63 -5.71
N ALA A 38 -3.08 8.73 -6.67
CA ALA A 38 -3.78 7.48 -6.42
C ALA A 38 -3.03 6.60 -5.42
N ALA A 39 -1.70 6.54 -5.55
CA ALA A 39 -0.86 5.77 -4.63
C ALA A 39 -0.92 6.36 -3.22
N GLN A 40 -0.84 7.69 -3.10
CA GLN A 40 -0.94 8.35 -1.81
C GLN A 40 -2.29 8.04 -1.15
N ALA A 41 -3.38 8.16 -1.88
CA ALA A 41 -4.72 7.89 -1.36
C ALA A 41 -4.87 6.43 -0.95
N ALA A 42 -4.36 5.50 -1.74
CA ALA A 42 -4.41 4.08 -1.43
C ALA A 42 -3.66 3.78 -0.13
N ALA A 43 -2.46 4.33 0.02
CA ALA A 43 -1.66 4.12 1.22
C ALA A 43 -2.33 4.71 2.45
N HIS A 44 -2.92 5.89 2.32
CA HIS A 44 -3.63 6.55 3.42
C HIS A 44 -4.81 5.69 3.90
N LYS A 45 -5.61 5.19 2.99
CA LYS A 45 -6.76 4.35 3.33
C LYS A 45 -6.33 3.02 3.93
N LEU A 46 -5.25 2.42 3.39
CA LEU A 46 -4.71 1.18 3.95
C LEU A 46 -4.26 1.36 5.39
N ALA A 47 -3.57 2.46 5.68
CA ALA A 47 -3.12 2.72 7.05
C ALA A 47 -4.29 2.71 8.02
N GLY A 48 -5.40 3.36 7.67
CA GLY A 48 -6.59 3.39 8.50
C GLY A 48 -7.23 2.03 8.69
N VAL A 49 -7.42 1.30 7.59
CA VAL A 49 -8.05 -0.03 7.64
C VAL A 49 -7.19 -1.02 8.42
N LEU A 50 -5.89 -1.06 8.13
CA LEU A 50 -4.99 -2.00 8.80
C LEU A 50 -4.89 -1.71 10.29
N GLY A 51 -4.95 -0.43 10.68
CA GLY A 51 -5.01 -0.06 12.09
C GLY A 51 -6.27 -0.59 12.76
N THR A 52 -7.41 -0.54 12.08
CA THR A 52 -8.67 -1.07 12.58
C THR A 52 -8.57 -2.57 12.89
N PHE A 53 -7.79 -3.31 12.10
CA PHE A 53 -7.62 -4.75 12.29
C PHE A 53 -6.38 -5.09 13.11
N ASN A 54 -5.77 -4.11 13.79
CA ASN A 54 -4.62 -4.30 14.67
C ASN A 54 -3.38 -4.84 13.95
N LEU A 55 -3.25 -4.53 12.66
CA LEU A 55 -2.06 -4.89 11.89
C LEU A 55 -1.06 -3.73 11.98
N THR A 56 -0.42 -3.60 13.15
CA THR A 56 0.46 -2.46 13.47
C THR A 56 1.59 -2.30 12.45
N ARG A 57 2.27 -3.39 12.11
CA ARG A 57 3.35 -3.31 11.12
C ARG A 57 2.81 -2.90 9.75
N GLY A 58 1.63 -3.41 9.38
CA GLY A 58 0.99 -3.02 8.13
C GLY A 58 0.66 -1.54 8.10
N THR A 59 0.16 -1.01 9.21
CA THR A 59 -0.11 0.42 9.33
C THR A 59 1.16 1.24 9.14
N ASP A 60 2.25 0.83 9.78
CA ASP A 60 3.53 1.55 9.66
C ASP A 60 4.05 1.54 8.23
N VAL A 61 3.99 0.38 7.57
CA VAL A 61 4.44 0.26 6.18
C VAL A 61 3.57 1.12 5.26
N ALA A 62 2.25 1.10 5.46
CA ALA A 62 1.34 1.91 4.66
C ALA A 62 1.61 3.40 4.83
N ARG A 63 1.91 3.84 6.06
CA ARG A 63 2.24 5.24 6.32
C ARG A 63 3.56 5.64 5.67
N GLU A 64 4.54 4.76 5.67
CA GLU A 64 5.80 5.02 5.00
C GLU A 64 5.58 5.21 3.49
N LEU A 65 4.75 4.37 2.89
CA LEU A 65 4.37 4.52 1.49
C LEU A 65 3.61 5.82 1.24
N GLU A 66 2.69 6.16 2.14
CA GLU A 66 1.96 7.43 2.02
C GLU A 66 2.90 8.62 1.99
N LEU A 67 3.88 8.64 2.88
CA LEU A 67 4.87 9.73 2.92
C LEU A 67 5.67 9.79 1.64
N ALA A 68 6.07 8.64 1.10
CA ALA A 68 6.85 8.61 -0.13
C ALA A 68 6.09 9.22 -1.32
N PHE A 69 4.76 9.01 -1.37
CA PHE A 69 3.94 9.51 -2.46
C PHE A 69 3.26 10.85 -2.16
N SER A 70 3.51 11.43 -0.99
CA SER A 70 2.85 12.70 -0.61
C SER A 70 3.56 13.94 -1.16
N SER A 71 4.82 13.80 -1.59
CA SER A 71 5.56 14.90 -2.17
C SER A 71 4.97 15.28 -3.54
N PRO A 72 4.94 16.58 -3.89
CA PRO A 72 4.52 17.00 -5.23
C PRO A 72 5.38 16.41 -6.34
N SER A 73 6.62 16.05 -6.01
CA SER A 73 7.52 15.37 -6.96
C SER A 73 7.43 13.87 -6.77
N ALA A 74 7.45 13.12 -7.87
CA ALA A 74 7.49 11.66 -7.79
C ALA A 74 8.78 11.23 -7.08
N PRO A 75 8.75 10.09 -6.34
CA PRO A 75 9.99 9.57 -5.77
C PRO A 75 11.02 9.28 -6.85
N SER A 76 12.29 9.36 -6.50
CA SER A 76 13.36 9.07 -7.47
C SER A 76 13.34 7.58 -7.87
N ALA A 77 13.80 7.29 -9.07
CA ALA A 77 13.84 5.92 -9.56
C ALA A 77 14.63 4.99 -8.63
N SER A 78 15.64 5.51 -7.95
CA SER A 78 16.43 4.72 -7.00
C SER A 78 15.61 4.27 -5.78
N SER A 79 14.48 4.92 -5.49
CA SER A 79 13.58 4.52 -4.41
C SER A 79 12.62 3.42 -4.81
N GLY A 80 12.46 3.15 -6.10
CA GLY A 80 11.44 2.23 -6.59
C GLY A 80 11.56 0.83 -6.01
N LYS A 81 12.78 0.33 -5.88
CA LYS A 81 13.02 -1.00 -5.31
C LYS A 81 12.57 -1.09 -3.86
N HIS A 82 12.87 -0.06 -3.08
CA HIS A 82 12.43 -0.01 -1.68
C HIS A 82 10.90 0.07 -1.58
N LEU A 83 10.29 0.91 -2.40
CA LEU A 83 8.83 1.03 -2.42
C LEU A 83 8.16 -0.28 -2.84
N ALA A 84 8.73 -0.97 -3.83
CA ALA A 84 8.23 -2.27 -4.25
C ALA A 84 8.34 -3.29 -3.11
N SER A 85 9.42 -3.24 -2.35
CA SER A 85 9.62 -4.11 -1.20
C SER A 85 8.57 -3.86 -0.12
N LEU A 86 8.26 -2.59 0.15
CA LEU A 86 7.22 -2.24 1.13
C LEU A 86 5.84 -2.72 0.67
N ALA A 87 5.53 -2.56 -0.60
CA ALA A 87 4.26 -3.02 -1.14
C ALA A 87 4.16 -4.55 -1.08
N ALA A 88 5.26 -5.25 -1.37
CA ALA A 88 5.31 -6.71 -1.26
C ALA A 88 5.12 -7.16 0.18
N GLU A 89 5.68 -6.43 1.14
CA GLU A 89 5.50 -6.74 2.56
C GLU A 89 4.02 -6.60 2.95
N LEU A 90 3.35 -5.56 2.49
CA LEU A 90 1.91 -5.38 2.71
C LEU A 90 1.11 -6.53 2.12
N ARG A 91 1.41 -6.92 0.89
CA ARG A 91 0.73 -8.04 0.24
C ARG A 91 0.88 -9.31 1.06
N ALA A 92 2.09 -9.61 1.51
CA ALA A 92 2.37 -10.81 2.30
C ALA A 92 1.58 -10.79 3.62
N MET A 93 1.57 -9.67 4.32
CA MET A 93 0.84 -9.55 5.57
C MET A 93 -0.65 -9.76 5.39
N ILE A 94 -1.21 -9.18 4.34
CA ILE A 94 -2.64 -9.27 4.07
C ILE A 94 -3.04 -10.70 3.68
N GLU A 95 -2.26 -11.32 2.78
CA GLU A 95 -2.61 -12.66 2.30
C GLU A 95 -2.32 -13.73 3.36
N ASN A 96 -1.41 -13.46 4.29
CA ASN A 96 -1.09 -14.42 5.35
C ASN A 96 -1.95 -14.24 6.60
N ARG A 97 -2.74 -13.17 6.68
CA ARG A 97 -3.65 -12.99 7.81
C ARG A 97 -4.78 -14.01 7.70
N LYS A 98 -4.92 -14.80 8.74
CA LYS A 98 -5.95 -15.84 8.75
C LYS A 98 -7.19 -15.34 9.47
N SER A 99 -8.35 -15.74 8.96
CA SER A 99 -9.60 -15.52 9.68
C SER A 99 -9.61 -16.38 10.92
N SER A 100 -10.10 -15.80 12.02
CA SER A 100 -10.25 -16.55 13.26
C SER A 100 -11.63 -17.17 13.31
N ASP A 101 -11.75 -18.27 12.68
CA ASP A 101 -13.03 -18.99 12.61
C ASP A 101 -13.19 -19.97 13.74
#